data_68ec3bca5ae6b52dd78beace5fbb03f3
#
_entry.id   68ec3bca5ae6b52dd78beace5fbb03f3
#
_cell.length_a   1.000
_cell.length_b   1.000
_cell.length_c   1.000
_cell.angle_alpha   90.00
_cell.angle_beta   90.00
_cell.angle_gamma   90.00
#
_symmetry.space_group_name_H-M   'P 1'
#
loop_
_entity.id
_entity.type
_entity.pdbx_description
1 polymer ?
#
loop_
_entity_poly.entity_id
_entity_poly.type
_entity_poly.pdbx_seq_one_letter_code
_entity_poly.pdbx_strand_id
1 'polypeptide(L)'
;MKYYLMNNGSQQSGPFELNDLLGNGLTPQSYVWNETMSNRLPAMHVPEVAAMLNTQQCPSMPVNNAKEVGFTDALGICFKKYATFTGRARRSEYWWFFLWYCILTLFTCGLAAIVLFIPSISATFRRLHDTGRSGWWWGVSMCLGTIYNVIYYINFFSAISDYGRPPALSVFDIAYYIVSLVYGIVIFVFLVQDSHAGVNKYGPSPKYN
;
A
#
# COMPACT_ATOMS: atom_id res chain seq x y z
N MET A 1 30.00 32.84 5.95
CA MET A 1 30.19 32.64 7.40
C MET A 1 30.79 31.29 7.61
N LYS A 2 31.77 31.18 8.56
CA LYS A 2 32.42 29.90 8.89
C LYS A 2 31.79 29.35 10.17
N TYR A 3 31.54 28.08 10.19
CA TYR A 3 30.92 27.35 11.30
C TYR A 3 31.82 26.27 11.82
N TYR A 4 31.77 26.03 13.11
CA TYR A 4 32.46 24.95 13.81
C TYR A 4 31.43 23.95 14.32
N LEU A 5 31.68 22.67 14.13
CA LEU A 5 30.79 21.59 14.50
C LEU A 5 31.34 20.84 15.72
N MET A 6 30.51 20.50 16.68
CA MET A 6 30.83 19.60 17.78
C MET A 6 29.81 18.46 17.81
N ASN A 7 30.29 17.26 17.57
CA ASN A 7 29.56 16.03 17.79
C ASN A 7 29.85 15.48 19.19
N ASN A 8 29.04 14.56 19.69
CA ASN A 8 28.98 13.98 21.06
C ASN A 8 30.30 13.63 21.79
N GLY A 9 31.38 14.17 21.41
CA GLY A 9 32.69 14.08 22.09
C GLY A 9 33.40 15.40 21.89
N SER A 10 34.09 15.88 22.86
CA SER A 10 34.76 17.17 23.00
C SER A 10 35.62 17.66 21.83
N GLN A 11 35.54 17.11 20.67
CA GLN A 11 36.35 17.43 19.50
C GLN A 11 35.60 18.40 18.58
N GLN A 12 36.15 19.61 18.46
CA GLN A 12 35.67 20.64 17.55
C GLN A 12 36.23 20.38 16.15
N SER A 13 35.37 20.34 15.16
CA SER A 13 35.71 20.23 13.74
C SER A 13 35.38 21.51 13.00
N GLY A 14 36.17 21.90 12.03
CA GLY A 14 35.99 23.10 11.23
C GLY A 14 37.23 23.98 11.13
N PRO A 15 37.17 25.15 10.49
CA PRO A 15 35.94 25.86 10.05
C PRO A 15 35.33 25.31 8.73
N PHE A 16 34.00 25.18 8.67
CA PHE A 16 33.24 24.74 7.50
C PHE A 16 32.37 25.86 6.95
N GLU A 17 32.09 25.85 5.65
CA GLU A 17 31.01 26.65 5.09
C GLU A 17 29.65 26.04 5.40
N LEU A 18 28.59 26.83 5.34
CA LEU A 18 27.23 26.40 5.68
C LEU A 18 26.84 25.11 4.92
N ASN A 19 27.16 25.06 3.62
CA ASN A 19 26.81 23.91 2.76
C ASN A 19 27.62 22.65 3.05
N ASP A 20 28.82 22.78 3.63
CA ASP A 20 29.71 21.67 3.93
C ASP A 20 29.39 20.98 5.27
N LEU A 21 28.62 21.65 6.13
CA LEU A 21 28.24 21.12 7.45
C LEU A 21 27.57 19.75 7.36
N LEU A 22 26.72 19.54 6.37
CA LEU A 22 26.00 18.29 6.16
C LEU A 22 26.94 17.15 5.78
N GLY A 23 27.90 17.41 4.90
CA GLY A 23 28.92 16.41 4.50
C GLY A 23 29.87 16.03 5.63
N ASN A 24 29.98 16.87 6.66
CA ASN A 24 30.87 16.68 7.81
C ASN A 24 30.15 16.14 9.06
N GLY A 25 28.96 15.54 8.90
CA GLY A 25 28.27 14.82 9.97
C GLY A 25 27.41 15.70 10.88
N LEU A 26 26.87 16.81 10.36
CA LEU A 26 25.88 17.62 11.06
C LEU A 26 24.62 16.79 11.35
N THR A 27 24.23 16.74 12.62
CA THR A 27 22.99 16.12 13.10
C THR A 27 22.12 17.16 13.82
N PRO A 28 20.81 16.94 13.97
CA PRO A 28 19.96 17.82 14.75
C PRO A 28 20.42 18.07 16.20
N GLN A 29 21.18 17.13 16.74
CA GLN A 29 21.72 17.15 18.12
C GLN A 29 23.14 17.72 18.21
N SER A 30 23.81 17.99 17.08
CA SER A 30 25.15 18.58 17.06
C SER A 30 25.11 20.03 17.55
N TYR A 31 26.15 20.45 18.25
CA TYR A 31 26.32 21.85 18.61
C TYR A 31 27.10 22.58 17.51
N VAL A 32 26.62 23.77 17.17
CA VAL A 32 27.19 24.64 16.13
C VAL A 32 27.59 25.96 16.76
N TRP A 33 28.71 26.51 16.32
CA TRP A 33 29.21 27.81 16.75
C TRP A 33 29.83 28.56 15.56
N ASN A 34 29.67 29.86 15.53
CA ASN A 34 30.37 30.78 14.62
C ASN A 34 30.90 31.99 15.40
N GLU A 35 31.78 32.77 14.79
CA GLU A 35 32.43 33.94 15.39
C GLU A 35 31.48 35.03 15.87
N THR A 36 30.24 35.05 15.38
CA THR A 36 29.22 36.03 15.77
C THR A 36 28.33 35.57 16.92
N MET A 37 28.47 34.32 17.36
CA MET A 37 27.67 33.74 18.43
C MET A 37 28.41 33.81 19.78
N SER A 38 27.73 34.29 20.81
CA SER A 38 28.26 34.36 22.16
C SER A 38 28.42 32.99 22.83
N ASN A 39 27.58 32.03 22.41
CA ASN A 39 27.53 30.66 22.95
C ASN A 39 27.35 29.63 21.85
N ARG A 40 27.73 28.39 22.14
CA ARG A 40 27.44 27.23 21.28
C ARG A 40 25.96 26.87 21.40
N LEU A 41 25.29 26.74 20.25
CA LEU A 41 23.87 26.40 20.21
C LEU A 41 23.67 25.05 19.52
N PRO A 42 22.64 24.26 19.91
CA PRO A 42 22.22 23.11 19.14
C PRO A 42 21.85 23.52 17.70
N ALA A 43 22.17 22.68 16.72
CA ALA A 43 21.95 22.95 15.30
C ALA A 43 20.50 23.38 14.97
N MET A 44 19.53 22.84 15.69
CA MET A 44 18.10 23.20 15.54
C MET A 44 17.75 24.61 16.03
N HIS A 45 18.60 25.24 16.85
CA HIS A 45 18.37 26.61 17.38
C HIS A 45 19.08 27.69 16.56
N VAL A 46 19.87 27.31 15.55
CA VAL A 46 20.51 28.22 14.61
C VAL A 46 19.64 28.28 13.36
N PRO A 47 18.93 29.39 13.05
CA PRO A 47 17.91 29.46 12.00
C PRO A 47 18.41 28.99 10.63
N GLU A 48 19.63 29.38 10.24
CA GLU A 48 20.23 29.01 8.96
C GLU A 48 20.53 27.52 8.85
N VAL A 49 21.03 26.93 9.92
CA VAL A 49 21.36 25.48 10.01
C VAL A 49 20.09 24.65 10.17
N ALA A 50 19.13 25.15 10.95
CA ALA A 50 17.82 24.51 11.09
C ALA A 50 17.03 24.47 9.77
N ALA A 51 17.12 25.54 8.97
CA ALA A 51 16.52 25.56 7.63
C ALA A 51 17.11 24.47 6.72
N MET A 52 18.44 24.27 6.77
CA MET A 52 19.11 23.21 5.99
C MET A 52 18.72 21.80 6.48
N LEU A 53 18.69 21.58 7.79
CA LEU A 53 18.26 20.31 8.37
C LEU A 53 16.79 20.00 8.04
N ASN A 54 15.91 21.00 8.10
CA ASN A 54 14.51 20.87 7.74
C ASN A 54 14.31 20.61 6.24
N THR A 55 15.16 21.17 5.38
CA THR A 55 15.14 20.90 3.93
C THR A 55 15.53 19.44 3.63
N GLN A 56 16.41 18.84 4.43
CA GLN A 56 16.74 17.41 4.33
C GLN A 56 15.71 16.49 5.02
N GLN A 57 15.05 16.99 6.07
CA GLN A 57 13.98 16.24 6.75
C GLN A 57 12.63 16.32 6.06
N CYS A 58 12.43 17.23 5.11
CA CYS A 58 11.36 17.06 4.12
C CYS A 58 11.74 15.86 3.25
N PRO A 59 11.11 14.68 3.42
CA PRO A 59 11.30 13.64 2.44
C PRO A 59 10.87 14.26 1.11
N SER A 60 11.82 14.42 0.18
CA SER A 60 11.47 14.71 -1.21
C SER A 60 10.35 13.77 -1.55
N MET A 61 9.18 14.30 -1.95
CA MET A 61 8.06 13.43 -2.35
C MET A 61 8.62 12.41 -3.30
N PRO A 62 8.46 11.11 -3.04
CA PRO A 62 9.10 10.08 -3.83
C PRO A 62 8.70 10.30 -5.29
N VAL A 63 9.69 10.54 -6.13
CA VAL A 63 9.47 10.81 -7.55
C VAL A 63 8.90 9.54 -8.19
N ASN A 64 7.84 9.69 -8.96
CA ASN A 64 7.22 8.58 -9.68
C ASN A 64 8.08 8.21 -10.91
N ASN A 65 9.16 7.48 -10.71
CA ASN A 65 10.10 7.08 -11.76
C ASN A 65 9.70 5.77 -12.46
N ALA A 66 8.74 5.03 -11.92
CA ALA A 66 8.33 3.76 -12.50
C ALA A 66 7.38 3.97 -13.69
N LYS A 67 7.69 3.35 -14.83
CA LYS A 67 6.81 3.31 -16.01
C LYS A 67 5.42 2.81 -15.61
N GLU A 68 4.38 3.47 -16.06
CA GLU A 68 3.01 3.02 -15.83
C GLU A 68 2.75 1.69 -16.53
N VAL A 69 2.06 0.79 -15.83
CA VAL A 69 1.63 -0.49 -16.38
C VAL A 69 0.47 -0.21 -17.33
N GLY A 70 0.65 -0.55 -18.60
CA GLY A 70 -0.38 -0.44 -19.63
C GLY A 70 -1.42 -1.56 -19.54
N PHE A 71 -2.49 -1.42 -20.32
CA PHE A 71 -3.60 -2.38 -20.38
C PHE A 71 -3.11 -3.81 -20.75
N THR A 72 -2.31 -3.94 -21.80
CA THR A 72 -1.78 -5.23 -22.25
C THR A 72 -0.72 -5.80 -21.31
N ASP A 73 0.10 -4.92 -20.74
CA ASP A 73 1.18 -5.33 -19.83
C ASP A 73 0.62 -5.94 -18.53
N ALA A 74 -0.51 -5.41 -18.04
CA ALA A 74 -1.15 -5.89 -16.82
C ALA A 74 -1.55 -7.36 -16.90
N LEU A 75 -2.10 -7.79 -18.03
CA LEU A 75 -2.45 -9.20 -18.25
C LEU A 75 -1.19 -10.09 -18.25
N GLY A 76 -0.13 -9.68 -18.96
CA GLY A 76 1.15 -10.39 -18.99
C GLY A 76 1.80 -10.50 -17.60
N ILE A 77 1.75 -9.43 -16.79
CA ILE A 77 2.27 -9.43 -15.42
C ILE A 77 1.47 -10.40 -14.54
N CYS A 78 0.15 -10.42 -14.68
CA CYS A 78 -0.70 -11.33 -13.91
C CYS A 78 -0.42 -12.80 -14.22
N PHE A 79 -0.22 -13.16 -15.47
CA PHE A 79 0.16 -14.52 -15.82
C PHE A 79 1.57 -14.88 -15.35
N LYS A 80 2.54 -13.97 -15.43
CA LYS A 80 3.88 -14.17 -14.87
C LYS A 80 3.88 -14.35 -13.35
N LYS A 81 2.96 -13.66 -12.65
CA LYS A 81 2.79 -13.70 -11.21
C LYS A 81 1.52 -14.47 -10.80
N TYR A 82 1.19 -15.53 -11.53
CA TYR A 82 -0.09 -16.26 -11.44
C TYR A 82 -0.52 -16.59 -10.00
N ALA A 83 0.37 -17.16 -9.22
CA ALA A 83 0.16 -17.55 -7.82
C ALA A 83 1.17 -16.88 -6.88
N THR A 84 1.61 -15.66 -7.19
CA THR A 84 2.56 -14.92 -6.35
C THR A 84 1.80 -14.01 -5.40
N PHE A 85 1.68 -14.42 -4.14
CA PHE A 85 0.98 -13.68 -3.08
C PHE A 85 1.88 -12.70 -2.33
N THR A 86 3.19 -12.70 -2.61
CA THR A 86 4.18 -11.81 -2.01
C THR A 86 4.44 -10.59 -2.89
N GLY A 87 5.03 -9.54 -2.29
CA GLY A 87 5.32 -8.30 -3.01
C GLY A 87 4.13 -7.36 -3.08
N ARG A 88 4.22 -6.36 -3.95
CA ARG A 88 3.26 -5.26 -4.08
C ARG A 88 2.79 -5.11 -5.53
N ALA A 89 1.55 -4.66 -5.73
CA ALA A 89 0.97 -4.36 -7.04
C ALA A 89 0.51 -2.91 -7.11
N ARG A 90 0.94 -2.19 -8.15
CA ARG A 90 0.51 -0.82 -8.44
C ARG A 90 -0.99 -0.78 -8.80
N ARG A 91 -1.63 0.40 -8.61
CA ARG A 91 -3.04 0.62 -9.00
C ARG A 91 -3.31 0.27 -10.46
N SER A 92 -2.46 0.74 -11.39
CA SER A 92 -2.62 0.46 -12.83
C SER A 92 -2.52 -1.03 -13.13
N GLU A 93 -1.58 -1.77 -12.51
CA GLU A 93 -1.47 -3.23 -12.65
C GLU A 93 -2.77 -3.92 -12.24
N TYR A 94 -3.31 -3.56 -11.06
CA TYR A 94 -4.53 -4.17 -10.52
C TYR A 94 -5.77 -3.86 -11.34
N TRP A 95 -6.04 -2.57 -11.65
CA TRP A 95 -7.28 -2.16 -12.30
C TRP A 95 -7.34 -2.55 -13.78
N TRP A 96 -6.21 -2.51 -14.50
CA TRP A 96 -6.15 -3.03 -15.87
C TRP A 96 -6.36 -4.54 -15.93
N PHE A 97 -5.79 -5.29 -14.97
CA PHE A 97 -6.07 -6.72 -14.88
C PHE A 97 -7.53 -7.01 -14.50
N PHE A 98 -8.12 -6.25 -13.56
CA PHE A 98 -9.53 -6.38 -13.21
C PHE A 98 -10.45 -6.14 -14.42
N LEU A 99 -10.14 -5.15 -15.25
CA LEU A 99 -10.88 -4.91 -16.50
C LEU A 99 -10.76 -6.11 -17.45
N TRP A 100 -9.56 -6.68 -17.61
CA TRP A 100 -9.37 -7.92 -18.38
C TRP A 100 -10.18 -9.08 -17.82
N TYR A 101 -10.19 -9.24 -16.50
CA TYR A 101 -10.98 -10.26 -15.82
C TYR A 101 -12.46 -10.13 -16.19
N CYS A 102 -13.03 -8.93 -16.12
CA CYS A 102 -14.42 -8.68 -16.46
C CYS A 102 -14.70 -8.97 -17.95
N ILE A 103 -13.87 -8.48 -18.86
CA ILE A 103 -14.03 -8.69 -20.30
C ILE A 103 -13.98 -10.18 -20.63
N LEU A 104 -12.92 -10.87 -20.21
CA LEU A 104 -12.73 -12.28 -20.54
C LEU A 104 -13.84 -13.16 -19.93
N THR A 105 -14.26 -12.89 -18.69
CA THR A 105 -15.33 -13.62 -18.03
C THR A 105 -16.66 -13.42 -18.78
N LEU A 106 -16.95 -12.20 -19.23
CA LEU A 106 -18.16 -11.90 -20.01
C LEU A 106 -18.16 -12.65 -21.34
N PHE A 107 -17.08 -12.54 -22.13
CA PHE A 107 -17.00 -13.16 -23.46
C PHE A 107 -16.92 -14.69 -23.44
N THR A 108 -16.42 -15.28 -22.35
CA THR A 108 -16.34 -16.75 -22.21
C THR A 108 -17.49 -17.34 -21.40
N CYS A 109 -18.58 -16.59 -21.17
CA CYS A 109 -19.71 -17.02 -20.35
C CYS A 109 -19.28 -17.58 -18.98
N GLY A 110 -18.30 -16.95 -18.35
CA GLY A 110 -17.79 -17.34 -17.02
C GLY A 110 -16.62 -18.32 -17.01
N LEU A 111 -16.29 -19.00 -18.13
CA LEU A 111 -15.20 -20.00 -18.14
C LEU A 111 -13.83 -19.38 -17.79
N ALA A 112 -13.56 -18.15 -18.24
CA ALA A 112 -12.31 -17.46 -17.89
C ALA A 112 -12.17 -17.21 -16.38
N ALA A 113 -13.26 -17.08 -15.63
CA ALA A 113 -13.20 -16.88 -14.19
C ALA A 113 -12.53 -18.05 -13.47
N ILE A 114 -12.68 -19.28 -13.98
CA ILE A 114 -12.04 -20.48 -13.42
C ILE A 114 -10.52 -20.36 -13.54
N VAL A 115 -10.02 -20.01 -14.73
CA VAL A 115 -8.59 -19.87 -15.01
C VAL A 115 -8.00 -18.66 -14.29
N LEU A 116 -8.74 -17.55 -14.27
CA LEU A 116 -8.30 -16.28 -13.69
C LEU A 116 -8.55 -16.18 -12.17
N PHE A 117 -9.12 -17.22 -11.54
CA PHE A 117 -9.44 -17.22 -10.11
C PHE A 117 -8.18 -17.01 -9.25
N ILE A 118 -7.15 -17.83 -9.45
CA ILE A 118 -5.90 -17.72 -8.69
C ILE A 118 -5.18 -16.37 -8.95
N PRO A 119 -4.97 -15.93 -10.21
CA PRO A 119 -4.39 -14.61 -10.47
C PRO A 119 -5.18 -13.45 -9.84
N SER A 120 -6.51 -13.52 -9.80
CA SER A 120 -7.33 -12.46 -9.20
C SER A 120 -7.11 -12.33 -7.69
N ILE A 121 -7.03 -13.46 -7.00
CA ILE A 121 -6.67 -13.49 -5.57
C ILE A 121 -5.26 -12.93 -5.36
N SER A 122 -4.29 -13.43 -6.12
CA SER A 122 -2.89 -13.01 -6.06
C SER A 122 -2.74 -11.50 -6.28
N ALA A 123 -3.40 -10.95 -7.30
CA ALA A 123 -3.38 -9.51 -7.58
C ALA A 123 -4.00 -8.69 -6.45
N THR A 124 -5.11 -9.15 -5.87
CA THR A 124 -5.79 -8.49 -4.75
C THR A 124 -4.91 -8.47 -3.50
N PHE A 125 -4.26 -9.59 -3.17
CA PHE A 125 -3.31 -9.65 -2.05
C PHE A 125 -2.16 -8.66 -2.24
N ARG A 126 -1.51 -8.68 -3.40
CA ARG A 126 -0.41 -7.76 -3.72
C ARG A 126 -0.85 -6.30 -3.72
N ARG A 127 -2.11 -6.04 -4.10
CA ARG A 127 -2.66 -4.68 -4.07
C ARG A 127 -2.90 -4.20 -2.63
N LEU A 128 -3.41 -5.04 -1.74
CA LEU A 128 -3.56 -4.73 -0.31
C LEU A 128 -2.19 -4.55 0.37
N HIS A 129 -1.20 -5.35 -0.01
CA HIS A 129 0.17 -5.17 0.44
C HIS A 129 0.77 -3.81 0.04
N ASP A 130 0.40 -3.30 -1.13
CA ASP A 130 0.87 -2.01 -1.62
C ASP A 130 0.37 -0.84 -0.76
N THR A 131 -0.81 -0.95 -0.18
CA THR A 131 -1.35 0.00 0.81
C THR A 131 -0.94 -0.31 2.26
N GLY A 132 0.04 -1.21 2.47
CA GLY A 132 0.55 -1.60 3.78
C GLY A 132 -0.33 -2.57 4.57
N ARG A 133 -1.42 -3.06 3.98
CA ARG A 133 -2.39 -3.95 4.62
C ARG A 133 -2.12 -5.40 4.29
N SER A 134 -2.56 -6.31 5.18
CA SER A 134 -2.50 -7.74 4.92
C SER A 134 -3.56 -8.15 3.89
N GLY A 135 -3.19 -9.05 2.95
CA GLY A 135 -4.14 -9.65 2.01
C GLY A 135 -5.27 -10.42 2.70
N TRP A 136 -5.07 -10.87 3.94
CA TRP A 136 -6.09 -11.53 4.73
C TRP A 136 -7.32 -10.67 5.06
N TRP A 137 -7.23 -9.36 4.96
CA TRP A 137 -8.41 -8.50 5.00
C TRP A 137 -9.47 -8.94 3.97
N TRP A 138 -9.04 -9.25 2.77
CA TRP A 138 -9.93 -9.77 1.74
C TRP A 138 -10.13 -11.30 1.87
N GLY A 139 -9.08 -12.06 2.19
CA GLY A 139 -9.13 -13.53 2.29
C GLY A 139 -10.14 -14.04 3.32
N VAL A 140 -10.18 -13.44 4.51
CA VAL A 140 -11.15 -13.81 5.56
C VAL A 140 -12.59 -13.59 5.09
N SER A 141 -12.88 -12.43 4.47
CA SER A 141 -14.24 -12.16 3.98
C SER A 141 -14.66 -13.14 2.88
N MET A 142 -13.71 -13.53 2.02
CA MET A 142 -14.00 -14.51 0.98
C MET A 142 -14.28 -15.90 1.56
N CYS A 143 -13.51 -16.35 2.55
CA CYS A 143 -13.76 -17.63 3.23
C CYS A 143 -15.13 -17.61 3.94
N LEU A 144 -15.42 -16.59 4.72
CA LEU A 144 -16.70 -16.47 5.43
C LEU A 144 -17.87 -16.36 4.46
N GLY A 145 -17.72 -15.59 3.39
CA GLY A 145 -18.71 -15.47 2.33
C GLY A 145 -18.99 -16.79 1.64
N THR A 146 -17.94 -17.56 1.33
CA THR A 146 -18.09 -18.88 0.71
C THR A 146 -18.84 -19.85 1.64
N ILE A 147 -18.47 -19.90 2.92
CA ILE A 147 -19.15 -20.76 3.91
C ILE A 147 -20.62 -20.38 4.03
N TYR A 148 -20.93 -19.09 4.16
CA TYR A 148 -22.30 -18.61 4.22
C TYR A 148 -23.10 -19.01 2.97
N ASN A 149 -22.57 -18.75 1.77
CA ASN A 149 -23.23 -19.09 0.52
C ASN A 149 -23.48 -20.59 0.38
N VAL A 150 -22.53 -21.44 0.76
CA VAL A 150 -22.71 -22.90 0.74
C VAL A 150 -23.88 -23.31 1.64
N ILE A 151 -23.94 -22.79 2.88
CA ILE A 151 -25.02 -23.07 3.82
C ILE A 151 -26.34 -22.56 3.27
N TYR A 152 -26.36 -21.35 2.72
CA TYR A 152 -27.58 -20.76 2.11
C TYR A 152 -28.11 -21.61 0.96
N TYR A 153 -27.25 -22.06 0.04
CA TYR A 153 -27.68 -22.90 -1.08
C TYR A 153 -28.16 -24.29 -0.64
N ILE A 154 -27.55 -24.89 0.37
CA ILE A 154 -28.04 -26.16 0.94
C ILE A 154 -29.47 -25.97 1.47
N ASN A 155 -29.71 -24.92 2.26
CA ASN A 155 -31.05 -24.61 2.79
C ASN A 155 -32.05 -24.26 1.68
N PHE A 156 -31.61 -23.55 0.65
CA PHE A 156 -32.40 -23.17 -0.49
C PHE A 156 -32.93 -24.40 -1.27
N PHE A 157 -32.04 -25.33 -1.61
CA PHE A 157 -32.43 -26.53 -2.32
C PHE A 157 -33.25 -27.48 -1.45
N SER A 158 -32.98 -27.60 -0.15
CA SER A 158 -33.80 -28.35 0.78
C SER A 158 -35.21 -27.79 0.86
N ALA A 159 -35.38 -26.45 0.99
CA ALA A 159 -36.71 -25.83 1.03
C ALA A 159 -37.51 -26.01 -0.27
N ILE A 160 -36.83 -25.96 -1.42
CA ILE A 160 -37.52 -26.28 -2.71
C ILE A 160 -37.96 -27.74 -2.75
N SER A 161 -37.11 -28.67 -2.29
CA SER A 161 -37.46 -30.10 -2.25
C SER A 161 -38.63 -30.38 -1.31
N ASP A 162 -38.63 -29.78 -0.13
CA ASP A 162 -39.58 -30.09 0.95
C ASP A 162 -40.92 -29.33 0.79
N TYR A 163 -40.84 -28.08 0.33
CA TYR A 163 -41.99 -27.16 0.32
C TYR A 163 -42.35 -26.61 -1.06
N GLY A 164 -41.59 -26.97 -2.11
CA GLY A 164 -41.78 -26.48 -3.48
C GLY A 164 -41.58 -24.98 -3.69
N ARG A 165 -40.99 -24.28 -2.70
CA ARG A 165 -40.75 -22.84 -2.75
C ARG A 165 -39.42 -22.47 -2.08
N PRO A 166 -38.76 -21.39 -2.54
CA PRO A 166 -37.55 -20.90 -1.87
C PRO A 166 -37.85 -20.41 -0.44
N PRO A 167 -36.86 -20.48 0.48
CA PRO A 167 -37.03 -19.95 1.82
C PRO A 167 -37.22 -18.43 1.77
N ALA A 168 -37.99 -17.87 2.68
CA ALA A 168 -38.00 -16.42 2.89
C ALA A 168 -36.70 -15.93 3.44
N LEU A 169 -36.29 -14.71 3.08
CA LEU A 169 -35.09 -14.08 3.66
C LEU A 169 -35.30 -13.91 5.16
N SER A 170 -34.37 -14.44 5.94
CA SER A 170 -34.35 -14.28 7.37
C SER A 170 -33.70 -12.94 7.76
N VAL A 171 -33.92 -12.49 8.99
CA VAL A 171 -33.24 -11.31 9.54
C VAL A 171 -31.71 -11.48 9.53
N PHE A 172 -31.22 -12.72 9.71
CA PHE A 172 -29.80 -13.03 9.63
C PHE A 172 -29.24 -12.86 8.22
N ASP A 173 -30.01 -13.22 7.18
CA ASP A 173 -29.60 -13.02 5.78
C ASP A 173 -29.46 -11.53 5.47
N ILE A 174 -30.44 -10.74 5.89
CA ILE A 174 -30.43 -9.29 5.70
C ILE A 174 -29.21 -8.67 6.44
N ALA A 175 -29.00 -9.05 7.69
CA ALA A 175 -27.86 -8.57 8.48
C ALA A 175 -26.53 -8.95 7.82
N TYR A 176 -26.39 -10.20 7.34
CA TYR A 176 -25.20 -10.64 6.62
C TYR A 176 -24.95 -9.80 5.36
N TYR A 177 -25.96 -9.53 4.54
CA TYR A 177 -25.78 -8.73 3.31
C TYR A 177 -25.40 -7.29 3.63
N ILE A 178 -25.97 -6.68 4.67
CA ILE A 178 -25.59 -5.32 5.12
C ILE A 178 -24.14 -5.29 5.58
N VAL A 179 -23.72 -6.22 6.43
CA VAL A 179 -22.33 -6.30 6.92
C VAL A 179 -21.38 -6.54 5.76
N SER A 180 -21.71 -7.44 4.84
CA SER A 180 -20.91 -7.73 3.65
C SER A 180 -20.77 -6.53 2.73
N LEU A 181 -21.83 -5.74 2.56
CA LEU A 181 -21.80 -4.51 1.77
C LEU A 181 -20.87 -3.47 2.38
N VAL A 182 -21.01 -3.21 3.69
CA VAL A 182 -20.12 -2.26 4.42
C VAL A 182 -18.67 -2.71 4.32
N TYR A 183 -18.43 -3.99 4.55
CA TYR A 183 -17.08 -4.55 4.46
C TYR A 183 -16.51 -4.46 3.04
N GLY A 184 -17.32 -4.74 2.03
CA GLY A 184 -16.96 -4.60 0.62
C GLY A 184 -16.56 -3.16 0.26
N ILE A 185 -17.28 -2.16 0.79
CA ILE A 185 -16.93 -0.74 0.63
C ILE A 185 -15.55 -0.45 1.26
N VAL A 186 -15.29 -0.95 2.45
CA VAL A 186 -13.98 -0.77 3.12
C VAL A 186 -12.86 -1.38 2.28
N ILE A 187 -13.01 -2.60 1.80
CA ILE A 187 -12.02 -3.24 0.92
C ILE A 187 -11.85 -2.45 -0.38
N PHE A 188 -12.93 -2.00 -0.99
CA PHE A 188 -12.88 -1.18 -2.20
C PHE A 188 -12.07 0.11 -1.99
N VAL A 189 -12.30 0.82 -0.88
CA VAL A 189 -11.50 2.00 -0.51
C VAL A 189 -10.02 1.66 -0.41
N PHE A 190 -9.65 0.52 0.20
CA PHE A 190 -8.26 0.07 0.28
C PHE A 190 -7.64 -0.21 -1.08
N LEU A 191 -8.41 -0.75 -2.02
CA LEU A 191 -7.95 -1.03 -3.38
C LEU A 191 -7.79 0.23 -4.24
N VAL A 192 -8.56 1.29 -3.96
CA VAL A 192 -8.50 2.57 -4.68
C VAL A 192 -7.42 3.49 -4.11
N GLN A 193 -7.07 3.41 -2.83
CA GLN A 193 -6.03 4.25 -2.21
C GLN A 193 -4.73 4.23 -3.01
N ASP A 194 -3.93 5.31 -2.95
CA ASP A 194 -2.65 5.33 -3.63
C ASP A 194 -1.61 4.40 -2.96
N SER A 195 -0.55 4.09 -3.68
CA SER A 195 0.55 3.25 -3.19
C SER A 195 1.23 3.93 -2.00
N HIS A 196 1.52 3.16 -0.96
CA HIS A 196 2.33 3.64 0.15
C HIS A 196 3.73 4.01 -0.37
N ALA A 197 4.17 5.23 -0.09
CA ALA A 197 5.49 5.69 -0.47
C ALA A 197 6.58 4.93 0.31
N GLY A 198 7.71 4.66 -0.36
CA GLY A 198 8.85 3.98 0.24
C GLY A 198 8.68 2.48 0.44
N VAL A 199 9.58 1.91 1.23
CA VAL A 199 9.61 0.48 1.56
C VAL A 199 8.62 0.19 2.69
N ASN A 200 7.84 -0.86 2.55
CA ASN A 200 7.01 -1.40 3.63
C ASN A 200 7.37 -2.87 3.89
N LYS A 201 6.68 -3.53 4.83
CA LYS A 201 6.95 -4.94 5.20
C LYS A 201 6.81 -5.95 4.04
N TYR A 202 6.26 -5.53 2.90
CA TYR A 202 6.07 -6.36 1.71
C TYR A 202 7.04 -6.02 0.57
N GLY A 203 7.93 -5.04 0.78
CA GLY A 203 8.96 -4.66 -0.17
C GLY A 203 8.92 -3.19 -0.61
N PRO A 204 9.76 -2.82 -1.60
CA PRO A 204 9.81 -1.47 -2.14
C PRO A 204 8.53 -1.11 -2.89
N SER A 205 8.28 0.20 -3.01
CA SER A 205 7.11 0.69 -3.73
C SER A 205 7.23 0.43 -5.23
N PRO A 206 6.23 -0.16 -5.89
CA PRO A 206 6.25 -0.32 -7.34
C PRO A 206 5.99 1.00 -8.10
N LYS A 207 5.63 2.06 -7.40
CA LYS A 207 5.36 3.39 -7.97
C LYS A 207 6.50 4.37 -7.74
N TYR A 208 7.16 4.29 -6.58
CA TYR A 208 8.14 5.26 -6.08
C TYR A 208 9.51 4.58 -5.86
N ASN A 209 10.06 4.01 -6.90
CA ASN A 209 11.41 3.44 -6.89
C ASN A 209 12.42 4.39 -7.51
#